data_fd294b8cc20c641f01badb758d844a56
#
_entry.id   fd294b8cc20c641f01badb758d844a56
#
_cell.length_a   1.000
_cell.length_b   1.000
_cell.length_c   1.000
_cell.angle_alpha   90.00
_cell.angle_beta   90.00
_cell.angle_gamma   90.00
#
_symmetry.space_group_name_H-M   'P 1'
#
loop_
_entity.id
_entity.type
_entity.pdbx_description
1 polymer ?
#
loop_
_entity_poly.entity_id
_entity_poly.type
_entity_poly.pdbx_seq_one_letter_code
_entity_poly.pdbx_strand_id
1 'polypeptide(L)'
;MKKHKKLLLLMTLILAFSSVLAACGADKNEGADNGGTDKPKEQVFRMNLASDPPTLDPGLAQDNTSNTVISSVFEGLVRKGADGTEEQGVAEKWDISEDGLKYVFTLRQDAKWSNGDPVTANDFEYAWKRVLDPNFTPASPYAYQLYYIKNAEAYNLGDIKDANEVGVKATDDYTLEVTLENPTPYFLSLMSFQTYFPVHSSVEGNASWATKPDTLIGNGPFKVSQMTKGQKIELVKNDQYWDKDSIKLEKVQMSIVNSSATELSSYRNDELDYAGHPTGNIPTDQLSAIKKELGDELMIKGISSTYFYIFNTTEEPFDNVNIRKAFSMAIDRKAIVEKITQGGQIPAFGFVPPGIKGESDEYRTEVPDTYFQENLEEAKKLLEQGMKEKGYTTLPEVTLIHNSDDNHKKIALAISDMWKNNLGVNVKVQNQEWGVFLKNRTDLNYQIARSGWGADYNDPMTYIDMWTSNGGNNDTGFKNEEYDKLVKDAYATSDNAKRMELMSKAEKILVQDNQVVMPIYYYSSVSLVKPWVKNLHLDYKGDIDFTRAYIE
;
A
#
# COMPACT_ATOMS: atom_id res chain seq x y z
N MET A 1 6.17 -29.40 63.86
CA MET A 1 4.96 -28.67 64.30
C MET A 1 5.18 -27.17 64.65
N LYS A 2 6.35 -26.54 64.42
CA LYS A 2 6.58 -25.12 64.78
C LYS A 2 6.58 -24.16 63.54
N LYS A 3 6.49 -24.65 62.30
CA LYS A 3 6.49 -23.80 61.10
C LYS A 3 5.09 -23.39 60.60
N HIS A 4 4.05 -24.11 60.96
CA HIS A 4 2.67 -23.80 60.51
C HIS A 4 1.93 -22.78 61.39
N LYS A 5 2.39 -22.53 62.62
CA LYS A 5 1.79 -21.50 63.50
C LYS A 5 2.16 -20.06 63.15
N LYS A 6 3.28 -19.83 62.43
CA LYS A 6 3.67 -18.47 61.97
C LYS A 6 2.96 -18.03 60.69
N LEU A 7 2.47 -18.96 59.88
CA LEU A 7 1.75 -18.64 58.63
C LEU A 7 0.27 -18.28 58.92
N LEU A 8 -0.34 -18.87 59.94
CA LEU A 8 -1.71 -18.50 60.35
C LEU A 8 -1.80 -17.15 61.06
N LEU A 9 -0.73 -16.69 61.73
CA LEU A 9 -0.73 -15.38 62.38
C LEU A 9 -0.53 -14.20 61.37
N LEU A 10 0.07 -14.45 60.20
CA LEU A 10 0.23 -13.46 59.15
C LEU A 10 -1.05 -13.28 58.32
N MET A 11 -1.86 -14.32 58.15
CA MET A 11 -3.14 -14.24 57.45
C MET A 11 -4.26 -13.55 58.25
N THR A 12 -4.20 -13.59 59.59
CA THR A 12 -5.17 -12.89 60.45
C THR A 12 -4.85 -11.39 60.62
N LEU A 13 -3.62 -10.94 60.35
CA LEU A 13 -3.29 -9.52 60.42
C LEU A 13 -3.66 -8.77 59.13
N ILE A 14 -3.79 -9.43 57.98
CA ILE A 14 -4.19 -8.85 56.68
C ILE A 14 -5.72 -8.67 56.58
N LEU A 15 -6.51 -9.46 57.30
CA LEU A 15 -7.98 -9.30 57.34
C LEU A 15 -8.46 -8.23 58.34
N ALA A 16 -7.60 -7.73 59.25
CA ALA A 16 -7.98 -6.71 60.23
C ALA A 16 -7.74 -5.26 59.79
N PHE A 17 -7.12 -5.05 58.60
CA PHE A 17 -6.85 -3.70 58.05
C PHE A 17 -7.82 -3.24 56.94
N SER A 18 -8.80 -4.09 56.55
CA SER A 18 -9.79 -3.79 55.52
C SER A 18 -11.17 -3.34 56.04
N SER A 19 -11.35 -3.08 57.32
CA SER A 19 -12.66 -2.75 57.91
C SER A 19 -12.78 -1.38 58.62
N VAL A 20 -11.90 -0.42 58.33
CA VAL A 20 -11.93 0.94 58.96
C VAL A 20 -12.19 2.08 57.96
N LEU A 21 -12.72 1.82 56.76
CA LEU A 21 -13.06 2.88 55.83
C LEU A 21 -14.54 2.88 55.38
N ALA A 22 -15.44 2.49 56.28
CA ALA A 22 -16.88 2.58 56.01
C ALA A 22 -17.65 3.03 57.26
N ALA A 23 -17.49 4.30 57.66
CA ALA A 23 -18.49 4.98 58.52
C ALA A 23 -18.11 6.48 58.61
N CYS A 24 -18.73 7.31 57.78
CA CYS A 24 -19.22 8.62 58.20
C CYS A 24 -19.92 9.33 57.02
N GLY A 25 -21.18 9.67 57.24
CA GLY A 25 -21.82 10.81 56.59
C GLY A 25 -23.03 10.48 55.72
N ALA A 26 -24.13 10.11 56.35
CA ALA A 26 -25.45 10.38 55.73
C ALA A 26 -25.84 11.81 56.12
N ASP A 27 -25.93 12.70 55.16
CA ASP A 27 -26.78 13.85 55.24
C ASP A 27 -27.44 14.11 53.89
N LYS A 28 -28.76 14.20 53.93
CA LYS A 28 -29.62 14.52 52.78
C LYS A 28 -29.46 15.97 52.45
N ASN A 29 -29.21 16.30 51.19
CA ASN A 29 -29.84 17.49 50.59
C ASN A 29 -29.98 17.31 49.08
N GLU A 30 -31.16 17.67 48.63
CA GLU A 30 -31.63 17.66 47.25
C GLU A 30 -30.90 18.70 46.41
N GLY A 31 -30.61 18.35 45.15
CA GLY A 31 -30.12 19.31 44.16
C GLY A 31 -29.31 18.57 43.09
N ALA A 32 -30.01 17.86 42.21
CA ALA A 32 -29.39 17.28 41.03
C ALA A 32 -28.94 18.40 40.09
N ASP A 33 -27.65 18.49 39.85
CA ASP A 33 -27.12 18.92 38.57
C ASP A 33 -26.15 17.87 38.10
N ASN A 34 -26.62 16.99 37.22
CA ASN A 34 -25.83 16.01 36.48
C ASN A 34 -25.02 16.72 35.40
N GLY A 35 -24.14 17.60 35.79
CA GLY A 35 -23.04 18.02 34.97
C GLY A 35 -21.97 16.91 34.98
N GLY A 36 -22.17 15.87 34.22
CA GLY A 36 -21.10 14.95 33.88
C GLY A 36 -20.03 15.75 33.19
N THR A 37 -18.95 16.06 33.91
CA THR A 37 -17.70 16.48 33.27
C THR A 37 -17.17 15.23 32.57
N ASP A 38 -17.63 15.02 31.34
CA ASP A 38 -16.98 14.10 30.42
C ASP A 38 -15.53 14.57 30.31
N LYS A 39 -14.62 13.83 30.93
CA LYS A 39 -13.19 14.04 30.68
C LYS A 39 -13.02 13.89 29.18
N PRO A 40 -12.33 14.83 28.51
CA PRO A 40 -12.05 14.67 27.11
C PRO A 40 -11.48 13.27 26.87
N LYS A 41 -12.07 12.51 25.97
CA LYS A 41 -11.52 11.19 25.62
C LYS A 41 -10.10 11.36 25.13
N GLU A 42 -9.23 10.44 25.50
CA GLU A 42 -7.85 10.45 25.06
C GLU A 42 -7.82 10.35 23.53
N GLN A 43 -7.15 11.30 22.87
CA GLN A 43 -7.06 11.37 21.40
C GLN A 43 -6.00 10.39 20.90
N VAL A 44 -6.24 9.10 21.11
CA VAL A 44 -5.37 7.99 20.69
C VAL A 44 -6.12 7.12 19.69
N PHE A 45 -5.57 6.94 18.48
CA PHE A 45 -6.08 6.05 17.46
C PHE A 45 -5.24 4.78 17.42
N ARG A 46 -5.89 3.61 17.46
CA ARG A 46 -5.24 2.29 17.53
C ARG A 46 -5.62 1.45 16.33
N MET A 47 -4.62 0.98 15.57
CA MET A 47 -4.79 0.13 14.40
C MET A 47 -3.73 -0.97 14.33
N ASN A 48 -3.85 -1.87 13.36
CA ASN A 48 -2.89 -2.94 13.10
C ASN A 48 -2.15 -2.70 11.77
N LEU A 49 -0.82 -2.86 11.76
CA LEU A 49 0.01 -2.85 10.54
C LEU A 49 0.25 -4.24 9.95
N ALA A 50 -0.12 -5.29 10.66
CA ALA A 50 0.09 -6.70 10.35
C ALA A 50 1.57 -7.13 10.21
N SER A 51 2.45 -6.31 9.67
CA SER A 51 3.88 -6.59 9.50
C SER A 51 4.73 -5.35 9.77
N ASP A 52 6.03 -5.54 10.02
CA ASP A 52 6.98 -4.43 10.07
C ASP A 52 7.10 -3.78 8.69
N PRO A 53 7.12 -2.42 8.59
CA PRO A 53 7.47 -1.76 7.34
C PRO A 53 8.92 -2.08 6.97
N PRO A 54 9.17 -2.57 5.74
CA PRO A 54 10.54 -2.85 5.27
C PRO A 54 11.44 -1.62 5.29
N THR A 55 10.87 -0.45 5.04
CA THR A 55 11.56 0.84 5.06
C THR A 55 10.59 1.98 5.37
N LEU A 56 11.09 3.08 5.94
CA LEU A 56 10.37 4.36 6.04
C LEU A 56 11.05 5.45 5.19
N ASP A 57 11.93 5.05 4.26
CA ASP A 57 12.48 5.94 3.23
C ASP A 57 11.46 6.09 2.09
N PRO A 58 10.89 7.28 1.84
CA PRO A 58 9.90 7.51 0.80
C PRO A 58 10.38 7.10 -0.60
N GLY A 59 11.68 7.24 -0.87
CA GLY A 59 12.30 6.87 -2.14
C GLY A 59 12.48 5.36 -2.35
N LEU A 60 12.28 4.54 -1.31
CA LEU A 60 12.49 3.08 -1.35
C LEU A 60 11.23 2.27 -1.03
N ALA A 61 10.19 2.90 -0.50
CA ALA A 61 8.96 2.22 -0.11
C ALA A 61 8.15 1.77 -1.33
N GLN A 62 7.64 0.52 -1.27
CA GLN A 62 6.85 -0.09 -2.34
C GLN A 62 5.66 -0.92 -1.80
N ASP A 63 5.25 -0.69 -0.57
CA ASP A 63 4.23 -1.49 0.11
C ASP A 63 3.32 -0.67 1.01
N ASN A 64 2.10 -1.16 1.23
CA ASN A 64 1.08 -0.46 2.01
C ASN A 64 1.48 -0.24 3.47
N THR A 65 2.22 -1.18 4.09
CA THR A 65 2.64 -1.08 5.49
C THR A 65 3.60 0.10 5.66
N SER A 66 4.62 0.20 4.80
CA SER A 66 5.53 1.34 4.75
C SER A 66 4.79 2.64 4.44
N ASN A 67 3.93 2.61 3.40
CA ASN A 67 3.23 3.81 2.94
C ASN A 67 2.26 4.38 3.97
N THR A 68 1.56 3.54 4.75
CA THR A 68 0.66 4.00 5.85
C THR A 68 1.42 4.82 6.89
N VAL A 69 2.65 4.44 7.22
CA VAL A 69 3.48 5.22 8.15
C VAL A 69 4.07 6.44 7.47
N ILE A 70 4.63 6.30 6.26
CA ILE A 70 5.26 7.39 5.50
C ILE A 70 4.29 8.53 5.27
N SER A 71 3.07 8.25 4.80
CA SER A 71 2.03 9.26 4.54
C SER A 71 1.57 10.02 5.80
N SER A 72 1.88 9.49 6.98
CA SER A 72 1.59 10.15 8.26
C SER A 72 2.73 11.03 8.76
N VAL A 73 4.00 10.73 8.36
CA VAL A 73 5.20 11.42 8.87
C VAL A 73 5.86 12.32 7.85
N PHE A 74 5.44 12.24 6.58
CA PHE A 74 5.87 13.13 5.50
C PHE A 74 4.67 13.77 4.80
N GLU A 75 4.90 14.88 4.12
CA GLU A 75 3.95 15.56 3.25
C GLU A 75 4.65 16.04 1.97
N GLY A 76 3.98 15.86 0.82
CA GLY A 76 4.44 16.32 -0.48
C GLY A 76 4.12 17.78 -0.77
N LEU A 77 4.38 18.21 -2.02
CA LEU A 77 3.95 19.52 -2.51
C LEU A 77 2.44 19.67 -2.44
N VAL A 78 1.73 18.59 -2.75
CA VAL A 78 0.26 18.49 -2.77
C VAL A 78 -0.15 17.35 -1.85
N ARG A 79 -1.30 17.45 -1.20
CA ARG A 79 -1.94 16.38 -0.44
C ARG A 79 -3.29 16.02 -1.05
N LYS A 80 -3.79 14.84 -0.76
CA LYS A 80 -5.13 14.43 -1.19
C LYS A 80 -6.19 14.95 -0.22
N GLY A 81 -7.21 15.59 -0.75
CA GLY A 81 -8.41 15.92 -0.01
C GLY A 81 -9.29 14.69 0.25
N ALA A 82 -10.26 14.83 1.15
CA ALA A 82 -11.19 13.77 1.50
C ALA A 82 -12.05 13.28 0.31
N ASP A 83 -12.25 14.12 -0.68
CA ASP A 83 -12.97 13.84 -1.92
C ASP A 83 -12.06 13.32 -3.06
N GLY A 84 -10.76 13.15 -2.78
CA GLY A 84 -9.76 12.69 -3.74
C GLY A 84 -9.21 13.78 -4.64
N THR A 85 -9.58 15.05 -4.43
CA THR A 85 -9.01 16.20 -5.14
C THR A 85 -7.65 16.58 -4.55
N GLU A 86 -6.84 17.29 -5.35
CA GLU A 86 -5.56 17.83 -4.89
C GLU A 86 -5.77 19.07 -4.02
N GLU A 87 -5.27 19.01 -2.79
CA GLU A 87 -5.20 20.12 -1.85
C GLU A 87 -3.77 20.65 -1.69
N GLN A 88 -3.65 21.89 -1.24
CA GLN A 88 -2.36 22.46 -0.86
C GLN A 88 -1.70 21.64 0.27
N GLY A 89 -0.45 21.21 0.01
CA GLY A 89 0.44 20.63 0.99
C GLY A 89 1.56 21.62 1.36
N VAL A 90 2.83 21.23 1.14
CA VAL A 90 3.97 22.14 1.31
C VAL A 90 3.93 23.27 0.26
N ALA A 91 3.38 23.03 -0.94
CA ALA A 91 3.11 24.11 -1.89
C ALA A 91 1.81 24.84 -1.52
N GLU A 92 1.87 26.17 -1.33
CA GLU A 92 0.68 26.99 -1.11
C GLU A 92 0.01 27.41 -2.43
N LYS A 93 0.71 27.33 -3.55
CA LYS A 93 0.17 27.51 -4.90
C LYS A 93 1.09 26.91 -5.95
N TRP A 94 0.53 26.73 -7.16
CA TRP A 94 1.29 26.35 -8.36
C TRP A 94 0.75 27.04 -9.59
N ASP A 95 1.65 27.32 -10.53
CA ASP A 95 1.33 27.89 -11.83
C ASP A 95 1.75 26.88 -12.92
N ILE A 96 0.90 26.66 -13.92
CA ILE A 96 1.13 25.72 -15.03
C ILE A 96 1.20 26.53 -16.32
N SER A 97 2.24 26.28 -17.14
CA SER A 97 2.36 26.92 -18.46
C SER A 97 1.24 26.49 -19.42
N GLU A 98 0.92 27.32 -20.40
CA GLU A 98 -0.16 27.05 -21.39
C GLU A 98 0.05 25.75 -22.17
N ASP A 99 1.30 25.33 -22.40
CA ASP A 99 1.66 24.08 -23.06
C ASP A 99 1.64 22.85 -22.11
N GLY A 100 1.37 23.06 -20.80
CA GLY A 100 1.33 22.00 -19.80
C GLY A 100 2.68 21.37 -19.45
N LEU A 101 3.80 21.98 -19.91
CA LEU A 101 5.15 21.42 -19.73
C LEU A 101 5.89 21.96 -18.52
N LYS A 102 5.54 23.13 -18.02
CA LYS A 102 6.24 23.76 -16.90
C LYS A 102 5.30 23.99 -15.72
N TYR A 103 5.73 23.55 -14.57
CA TYR A 103 5.07 23.78 -13.27
C TYR A 103 5.99 24.61 -12.39
N VAL A 104 5.44 25.64 -11.76
CA VAL A 104 6.15 26.46 -10.78
C VAL A 104 5.39 26.38 -9.46
N PHE A 105 5.98 25.70 -8.48
CA PHE A 105 5.42 25.58 -7.15
C PHE A 105 5.99 26.66 -6.22
N THR A 106 5.11 27.40 -5.56
CA THR A 106 5.50 28.31 -4.46
C THR A 106 5.27 27.60 -3.14
N LEU A 107 6.33 27.39 -2.38
CA LEU A 107 6.29 26.70 -1.10
C LEU A 107 5.92 27.68 0.01
N ARG A 108 5.19 27.17 1.00
CA ARG A 108 4.89 27.91 2.23
C ARG A 108 6.15 28.10 3.08
N GLN A 109 6.27 29.27 3.70
CA GLN A 109 7.44 29.61 4.50
C GLN A 109 7.34 29.12 5.95
N ASP A 110 6.17 28.63 6.38
CA ASP A 110 5.91 28.09 7.72
C ASP A 110 6.02 26.56 7.80
N ALA A 111 6.26 25.88 6.67
CA ALA A 111 6.53 24.44 6.66
C ALA A 111 7.88 24.13 7.32
N LYS A 112 7.85 23.18 8.26
CA LYS A 112 9.04 22.78 9.03
C LYS A 112 9.18 21.26 9.10
N TRP A 113 10.41 20.84 9.15
CA TRP A 113 10.77 19.51 9.57
C TRP A 113 10.49 19.30 11.06
N SER A 114 10.34 18.06 11.49
CA SER A 114 10.03 17.71 12.90
C SER A 114 11.12 18.12 13.90
N ASN A 115 12.34 18.43 13.43
CA ASN A 115 13.44 18.98 14.20
C ASN A 115 13.43 20.53 14.29
N GLY A 116 12.51 21.18 13.55
CA GLY A 116 12.33 22.63 13.52
C GLY A 116 13.03 23.37 12.37
N ASP A 117 13.83 22.68 11.55
CA ASP A 117 14.43 23.25 10.35
C ASP A 117 13.35 23.63 9.32
N PRO A 118 13.55 24.63 8.46
CA PRO A 118 12.59 24.96 7.40
C PRO A 118 12.58 23.87 6.33
N VAL A 119 11.40 23.58 5.76
CA VAL A 119 11.28 22.78 4.53
C VAL A 119 11.46 23.72 3.34
N THR A 120 12.36 23.36 2.43
CA THR A 120 12.74 24.21 1.30
C THR A 120 12.57 23.48 -0.04
N ALA A 121 12.59 24.23 -1.14
CA ALA A 121 12.57 23.69 -2.49
C ALA A 121 13.80 22.78 -2.77
N ASN A 122 14.93 23.06 -2.10
CA ASN A 122 16.14 22.23 -2.22
C ASN A 122 15.93 20.81 -1.68
N ASP A 123 15.06 20.63 -0.65
CA ASP A 123 14.78 19.30 -0.09
C ASP A 123 14.03 18.42 -1.11
N PHE A 124 13.15 19.01 -1.91
CA PHE A 124 12.44 18.33 -3.01
C PHE A 124 13.39 18.03 -4.18
N GLU A 125 14.16 19.01 -4.64
CA GLU A 125 15.14 18.81 -5.70
C GLU A 125 16.12 17.70 -5.35
N TYR A 126 16.66 17.73 -4.12
CA TYR A 126 17.55 16.70 -3.61
C TYR A 126 16.89 15.31 -3.58
N ALA A 127 15.67 15.22 -3.02
CA ALA A 127 14.96 13.95 -2.89
C ALA A 127 14.72 13.28 -4.25
N TRP A 128 14.25 14.04 -5.25
CA TRP A 128 13.94 13.52 -6.56
C TRP A 128 15.20 13.13 -7.35
N LYS A 129 16.24 13.96 -7.30
CA LYS A 129 17.55 13.62 -7.92
C LYS A 129 18.20 12.42 -7.25
N ARG A 130 18.06 12.26 -5.92
CA ARG A 130 18.53 11.10 -5.17
C ARG A 130 17.86 9.79 -5.64
N VAL A 131 16.55 9.80 -5.84
CA VAL A 131 15.77 8.66 -6.34
C VAL A 131 16.21 8.27 -7.76
N LEU A 132 16.54 9.26 -8.58
CA LEU A 132 16.96 9.09 -9.97
C LEU A 132 18.45 8.77 -10.11
N ASP A 133 19.28 8.90 -9.05
CA ASP A 133 20.72 8.64 -9.15
C ASP A 133 20.98 7.17 -9.51
N PRO A 134 21.67 6.88 -10.63
CA PRO A 134 22.02 5.51 -11.02
C PRO A 134 22.91 4.78 -10.01
N ASN A 135 23.53 5.51 -9.07
CA ASN A 135 24.33 4.93 -7.97
C ASN A 135 23.52 4.78 -6.67
N PHE A 136 22.26 5.19 -6.64
CA PHE A 136 21.43 5.03 -5.45
C PHE A 136 21.21 3.54 -5.15
N THR A 137 21.61 3.12 -3.93
CA THR A 137 21.63 1.71 -3.57
C THR A 137 20.87 1.46 -2.25
N PRO A 138 19.88 0.56 -2.23
CA PRO A 138 19.33 -0.15 -3.41
C PRO A 138 18.64 0.83 -4.38
N ALA A 139 18.52 0.46 -5.65
CA ALA A 139 17.79 1.26 -6.63
C ALA A 139 16.34 1.49 -6.18
N SER A 140 15.79 2.67 -6.46
CA SER A 140 14.41 2.97 -6.14
C SER A 140 13.45 2.16 -7.01
N PRO A 141 12.48 1.44 -6.41
CA PRO A 141 11.47 0.69 -7.18
C PRO A 141 10.53 1.60 -7.96
N TYR A 142 10.43 2.89 -7.58
CA TYR A 142 9.57 3.90 -8.17
C TYR A 142 10.32 5.02 -8.91
N ALA A 143 11.60 4.85 -9.27
CA ALA A 143 12.32 5.85 -10.06
C ALA A 143 11.57 6.19 -11.35
N TYR A 144 10.92 5.21 -12.00
CA TYR A 144 10.14 5.40 -13.21
C TYR A 144 8.95 6.36 -13.06
N GLN A 145 8.41 6.53 -11.85
CA GLN A 145 7.36 7.52 -11.58
C GLN A 145 7.84 8.97 -11.77
N LEU A 146 9.15 9.21 -11.72
CA LEU A 146 9.74 10.52 -11.99
C LEU A 146 10.08 10.73 -13.46
N TYR A 147 9.90 9.75 -14.36
CA TYR A 147 10.24 9.86 -15.79
C TYR A 147 9.35 10.83 -16.58
N TYR A 148 8.27 11.31 -15.96
CA TYR A 148 7.52 12.47 -16.48
C TYR A 148 8.36 13.75 -16.52
N ILE A 149 9.36 13.86 -15.63
CA ILE A 149 10.26 15.02 -15.53
C ILE A 149 11.30 14.93 -16.64
N LYS A 150 11.55 16.05 -17.30
CA LYS A 150 12.50 16.15 -18.40
C LYS A 150 13.87 15.56 -18.03
N ASN A 151 14.42 14.73 -18.91
CA ASN A 151 15.71 14.05 -18.75
C ASN A 151 15.81 13.07 -17.55
N ALA A 152 14.74 12.82 -16.79
CA ALA A 152 14.78 11.97 -15.60
C ALA A 152 15.12 10.51 -15.94
N GLU A 153 14.47 9.94 -16.98
CA GLU A 153 14.77 8.59 -17.46
C GLU A 153 16.23 8.47 -17.93
N ALA A 154 16.66 9.39 -18.78
CA ALA A 154 18.03 9.39 -19.33
C ALA A 154 19.09 9.51 -18.24
N TYR A 155 18.84 10.29 -17.19
CA TYR A 155 19.71 10.38 -16.03
C TYR A 155 19.72 9.09 -15.22
N ASN A 156 18.55 8.53 -14.90
CA ASN A 156 18.44 7.32 -14.13
C ASN A 156 19.08 6.09 -14.82
N LEU A 157 18.97 6.00 -16.16
CA LEU A 157 19.61 4.96 -16.96
C LEU A 157 21.10 5.21 -17.21
N GLY A 158 21.60 6.39 -16.83
CA GLY A 158 23.01 6.76 -16.96
C GLY A 158 23.42 7.26 -18.35
N ASP A 159 22.49 7.58 -19.23
CA ASP A 159 22.75 8.21 -20.54
C ASP A 159 23.16 9.67 -20.36
N ILE A 160 22.56 10.38 -19.41
CA ILE A 160 22.97 11.70 -18.91
C ILE A 160 23.72 11.53 -17.60
N LYS A 161 24.80 12.28 -17.39
CA LYS A 161 25.66 12.17 -16.19
C LYS A 161 25.47 13.31 -15.21
N ASP A 162 25.02 14.47 -15.68
CA ASP A 162 24.82 15.66 -14.85
C ASP A 162 23.38 15.72 -14.34
N ALA A 163 23.19 15.55 -13.06
CA ALA A 163 21.88 15.67 -12.40
C ALA A 163 21.22 17.06 -12.58
N ASN A 164 22.00 18.09 -12.94
CA ASN A 164 21.47 19.43 -13.19
C ASN A 164 20.74 19.55 -14.54
N GLU A 165 20.85 18.54 -15.41
CA GLU A 165 20.09 18.45 -16.65
C GLU A 165 18.66 17.91 -16.43
N VAL A 166 18.38 17.31 -15.25
CA VAL A 166 17.03 16.86 -14.88
C VAL A 166 16.14 18.08 -14.65
N GLY A 167 14.93 18.03 -15.20
CA GLY A 167 13.97 19.14 -15.22
C GLY A 167 13.35 19.51 -13.89
N VAL A 168 14.05 19.36 -12.76
CA VAL A 168 13.65 19.83 -11.44
C VAL A 168 14.70 20.76 -10.86
N LYS A 169 14.28 21.95 -10.40
CA LYS A 169 15.21 22.98 -9.93
C LYS A 169 14.58 23.86 -8.85
N ALA A 170 15.23 23.98 -7.70
CA ALA A 170 15.00 25.03 -6.74
C ALA A 170 15.62 26.34 -7.27
N THR A 171 14.80 27.34 -7.59
CA THR A 171 15.27 28.65 -8.05
C THR A 171 15.59 29.60 -6.90
N ASP A 172 14.97 29.35 -5.76
CA ASP A 172 15.24 29.91 -4.45
C ASP A 172 14.70 28.93 -3.37
N ASP A 173 14.81 29.28 -2.09
CA ASP A 173 14.42 28.39 -0.98
C ASP A 173 12.93 27.99 -1.00
N TYR A 174 12.06 28.76 -1.66
CA TYR A 174 10.61 28.55 -1.64
C TYR A 174 9.98 28.47 -3.03
N THR A 175 10.79 28.35 -4.07
CA THR A 175 10.31 28.20 -5.45
C THR A 175 10.93 26.96 -6.11
N LEU A 176 10.09 25.99 -6.47
CA LEU A 176 10.48 24.80 -7.20
C LEU A 176 9.92 24.85 -8.63
N GLU A 177 10.79 24.85 -9.63
CA GLU A 177 10.42 24.71 -11.03
C GLU A 177 10.56 23.28 -11.49
N VAL A 178 9.54 22.75 -12.16
CA VAL A 178 9.53 21.41 -12.76
C VAL A 178 9.19 21.53 -14.25
N THR A 179 10.02 20.96 -15.09
CA THR A 179 9.79 20.84 -16.53
C THR A 179 9.53 19.38 -16.89
N LEU A 180 8.46 19.10 -17.61
CA LEU A 180 8.07 17.75 -18.01
C LEU A 180 8.60 17.42 -19.42
N GLU A 181 8.75 16.11 -19.71
CA GLU A 181 9.00 15.61 -21.07
C GLU A 181 7.80 15.80 -21.98
N ASN A 182 6.59 15.55 -21.45
CA ASN A 182 5.32 15.68 -22.16
C ASN A 182 4.26 16.27 -21.25
N PRO A 183 3.22 16.94 -21.81
CA PRO A 183 2.08 17.39 -21.02
C PRO A 183 1.42 16.19 -20.31
N THR A 184 1.35 16.23 -18.96
CA THR A 184 0.81 15.16 -18.14
C THR A 184 -0.32 15.68 -17.27
N PRO A 185 -1.60 15.49 -17.67
CA PRO A 185 -2.75 16.09 -16.98
C PRO A 185 -2.91 15.68 -15.50
N TYR A 186 -2.40 14.51 -15.14
CA TYR A 186 -2.44 13.97 -13.78
C TYR A 186 -1.15 14.23 -12.96
N PHE A 187 -0.23 15.07 -13.45
CA PHE A 187 1.06 15.31 -12.77
C PHE A 187 0.90 15.84 -11.36
N LEU A 188 -0.11 16.69 -11.08
CA LEU A 188 -0.36 17.19 -9.73
C LEU A 188 -0.73 16.07 -8.74
N SER A 189 -1.50 15.07 -9.18
CA SER A 189 -1.88 13.96 -8.31
C SER A 189 -0.68 13.11 -7.89
N LEU A 190 0.38 13.07 -8.71
CA LEU A 190 1.64 12.39 -8.37
C LEU A 190 2.38 13.08 -7.20
N MET A 191 2.19 14.38 -6.99
CA MET A 191 2.87 15.13 -5.92
C MET A 191 2.45 14.71 -4.52
N SER A 192 1.35 13.96 -4.38
CA SER A 192 0.91 13.34 -3.13
C SER A 192 1.40 11.89 -2.96
N PHE A 193 2.14 11.35 -3.94
CA PHE A 193 2.71 10.01 -3.88
C PHE A 193 4.08 10.02 -3.18
N GLN A 194 4.37 9.03 -2.34
CA GLN A 194 5.53 9.04 -1.45
C GLN A 194 6.87 9.28 -2.14
N THR A 195 7.09 8.80 -3.37
CA THR A 195 8.35 8.98 -4.10
C THR A 195 8.66 10.45 -4.41
N TYR A 196 7.64 11.31 -4.44
CA TYR A 196 7.77 12.75 -4.61
C TYR A 196 7.92 13.53 -3.28
N PHE A 197 7.90 12.84 -2.14
CA PHE A 197 8.07 13.52 -0.85
C PHE A 197 9.50 14.00 -0.67
N PRO A 198 9.70 15.12 0.04
CA PRO A 198 11.03 15.63 0.33
C PRO A 198 11.72 14.75 1.36
N VAL A 199 13.05 14.79 1.40
CA VAL A 199 13.84 14.22 2.49
C VAL A 199 14.80 15.26 3.04
N HIS A 200 14.98 15.26 4.37
CA HIS A 200 15.87 16.20 5.04
C HIS A 200 17.33 15.93 4.66
N SER A 201 18.14 16.98 4.49
CA SER A 201 19.55 16.86 4.05
C SER A 201 20.42 15.98 4.95
N SER A 202 20.04 15.77 6.22
CA SER A 202 20.76 14.86 7.16
C SER A 202 20.75 13.39 6.74
N VAL A 203 19.98 13.00 5.71
CA VAL A 203 19.99 11.63 5.19
C VAL A 203 21.23 11.34 4.35
N GLU A 204 21.93 12.36 3.88
CA GLU A 204 23.16 12.22 3.09
C GLU A 204 24.22 11.46 3.89
N GLY A 205 24.74 10.38 3.30
CA GLY A 205 25.73 9.52 3.93
C GLY A 205 25.24 8.64 5.09
N ASN A 206 23.92 8.67 5.40
CA ASN A 206 23.31 7.86 6.46
C ASN A 206 22.29 6.85 5.90
N ALA A 207 22.75 5.71 5.42
CA ALA A 207 21.87 4.67 4.83
C ALA A 207 20.83 4.08 5.79
N SER A 208 20.94 4.31 7.10
CA SER A 208 20.04 3.78 8.13
C SER A 208 19.12 4.83 8.75
N TRP A 209 19.04 6.02 8.19
CA TRP A 209 18.28 7.14 8.75
C TRP A 209 16.79 6.81 8.98
N ALA A 210 16.18 6.03 8.10
CA ALA A 210 14.75 5.67 8.12
C ALA A 210 14.44 4.45 9.01
N THR A 211 15.39 3.96 9.80
CA THR A 211 15.24 2.74 10.61
C THR A 211 15.08 3.00 12.11
N LYS A 212 15.20 4.26 12.54
CA LYS A 212 15.13 4.65 13.97
C LYS A 212 14.36 5.96 14.16
N PRO A 213 13.56 6.07 15.23
CA PRO A 213 12.83 7.32 15.53
C PRO A 213 13.71 8.57 15.60
N ASP A 214 14.89 8.45 16.23
CA ASP A 214 15.78 9.61 16.48
C ASP A 214 16.44 10.17 15.19
N THR A 215 16.48 9.38 14.12
CA THR A 215 17.09 9.78 12.84
C THR A 215 16.07 10.02 11.74
N LEU A 216 14.80 9.65 11.97
CA LEU A 216 13.71 9.85 11.03
C LEU A 216 13.11 11.24 11.22
N ILE A 217 13.53 12.19 10.40
CA ILE A 217 13.07 13.56 10.38
C ILE A 217 12.02 13.71 9.26
N GLY A 218 10.75 13.86 9.62
CA GLY A 218 9.64 14.05 8.70
C GLY A 218 9.09 15.46 8.74
N ASN A 219 8.28 15.84 7.77
CA ASN A 219 7.61 17.14 7.66
C ASN A 219 6.07 17.04 7.73
N GLY A 220 5.55 15.86 8.05
CA GLY A 220 4.12 15.55 8.09
C GLY A 220 3.46 15.81 9.45
N PRO A 221 2.15 15.46 9.57
CA PRO A 221 1.33 15.74 10.76
C PRO A 221 1.76 14.99 12.02
N PHE A 222 2.44 13.86 11.86
CA PHE A 222 2.96 13.04 12.97
C PHE A 222 4.47 12.83 12.84
N LYS A 223 5.08 12.41 13.93
CA LYS A 223 6.47 11.93 13.99
C LYS A 223 6.54 10.59 14.70
N VAL A 224 7.46 9.73 14.31
CA VAL A 224 7.67 8.44 14.96
C VAL A 224 8.30 8.68 16.34
N SER A 225 7.63 8.20 17.39
CA SER A 225 8.13 8.28 18.77
C SER A 225 8.73 6.97 19.27
N GLN A 226 8.24 5.83 18.74
CA GLN A 226 8.73 4.50 19.09
C GLN A 226 8.61 3.55 17.90
N MET A 227 9.63 2.71 17.72
CA MET A 227 9.61 1.55 16.83
C MET A 227 10.14 0.34 17.61
N THR A 228 9.33 -0.72 17.71
CA THR A 228 9.73 -1.98 18.33
C THR A 228 9.42 -3.10 17.35
N LYS A 229 10.47 -3.61 16.71
CA LYS A 229 10.38 -4.62 15.65
C LYS A 229 9.51 -5.81 16.07
N GLY A 230 8.58 -6.21 15.21
CA GLY A 230 7.64 -7.30 15.43
C GLY A 230 6.60 -7.05 16.52
N GLN A 231 6.45 -5.81 17.02
CA GLN A 231 5.53 -5.49 18.09
C GLN A 231 4.66 -4.26 17.77
N LYS A 232 5.27 -3.08 17.57
CA LYS A 232 4.52 -1.83 17.38
C LYS A 232 5.34 -0.70 16.80
N ILE A 233 4.63 0.25 16.19
CA ILE A 233 5.08 1.61 15.89
C ILE A 233 4.14 2.58 16.61
N GLU A 234 4.70 3.62 17.23
CA GLU A 234 3.91 4.71 17.81
C GLU A 234 4.27 6.03 17.13
N LEU A 235 3.24 6.75 16.73
CA LEU A 235 3.34 8.10 16.22
C LEU A 235 2.78 9.07 17.26
N VAL A 236 3.38 10.25 17.35
CA VAL A 236 2.86 11.38 18.14
C VAL A 236 2.70 12.59 17.26
N LYS A 237 1.75 13.43 17.59
CA LYS A 237 1.51 14.70 16.89
C LYS A 237 2.80 15.48 16.71
N ASN A 238 3.00 16.05 15.53
CA ASN A 238 4.16 16.89 15.22
C ASN A 238 3.83 18.35 15.45
N ASP A 239 4.33 18.94 16.55
CA ASP A 239 4.10 20.33 16.92
C ASP A 239 4.73 21.34 15.93
N GLN A 240 5.63 20.88 15.06
CA GLN A 240 6.26 21.68 14.02
C GLN A 240 5.48 21.67 12.70
N TYR A 241 4.47 20.80 12.57
CA TYR A 241 3.66 20.72 11.36
C TYR A 241 2.89 22.01 11.12
N TRP A 242 2.89 22.53 9.90
CA TRP A 242 2.30 23.80 9.56
C TRP A 242 0.78 23.85 9.83
N ASP A 243 0.06 22.75 9.57
CA ASP A 243 -1.40 22.61 9.77
C ASP A 243 -1.72 21.84 11.07
N LYS A 244 -0.87 21.94 12.09
CA LYS A 244 -1.00 21.22 13.36
C LYS A 244 -2.32 21.45 14.09
N ASP A 245 -2.95 22.61 13.89
CA ASP A 245 -4.20 22.95 14.56
C ASP A 245 -5.41 22.14 14.01
N SER A 246 -5.31 21.64 12.79
CA SER A 246 -6.28 20.70 12.19
C SER A 246 -6.15 19.28 12.76
N ILE A 247 -4.98 18.91 13.32
CA ILE A 247 -4.70 17.57 13.83
C ILE A 247 -5.20 17.46 15.27
N LYS A 248 -6.19 16.59 15.48
CA LYS A 248 -6.82 16.37 16.79
C LYS A 248 -6.23 15.19 17.54
N LEU A 249 -5.79 14.14 16.82
CA LEU A 249 -5.13 12.99 17.44
C LEU A 249 -3.78 13.40 18.03
N GLU A 250 -3.55 13.02 19.28
CA GLU A 250 -2.27 13.23 19.96
C GLU A 250 -1.31 12.05 19.73
N LYS A 251 -1.86 10.86 19.47
CA LYS A 251 -1.10 9.64 19.28
C LYS A 251 -1.79 8.67 18.31
N VAL A 252 -0.97 7.94 17.54
CA VAL A 252 -1.41 6.76 16.77
C VAL A 252 -0.58 5.57 17.24
N GLN A 253 -1.25 4.47 17.62
CA GLN A 253 -0.62 3.23 18.02
C GLN A 253 -0.89 2.17 16.96
N MET A 254 0.16 1.65 16.36
CA MET A 254 0.11 0.65 15.31
C MET A 254 0.73 -0.64 15.82
N SER A 255 -0.09 -1.65 16.09
CA SER A 255 0.38 -2.99 16.47
C SER A 255 0.87 -3.76 15.24
N ILE A 256 1.70 -4.79 15.46
CA ILE A 256 2.19 -5.68 14.40
C ILE A 256 1.70 -7.09 14.71
N VAL A 257 0.52 -7.43 14.17
CA VAL A 257 -0.17 -8.71 14.37
C VAL A 257 -0.63 -9.25 13.03
N ASN A 258 0.00 -10.29 12.53
CA ASN A 258 -0.30 -10.88 11.20
C ASN A 258 -1.44 -11.92 11.22
N SER A 259 -2.01 -12.24 12.38
CA SER A 259 -3.17 -13.12 12.50
C SER A 259 -4.48 -12.33 12.47
N SER A 260 -5.27 -12.52 11.45
CA SER A 260 -6.59 -11.87 11.30
C SER A 260 -7.56 -12.23 12.44
N ALA A 261 -7.48 -13.44 12.99
CA ALA A 261 -8.29 -13.86 14.14
C ALA A 261 -7.88 -13.10 15.42
N THR A 262 -6.57 -12.88 15.62
CA THR A 262 -6.06 -12.09 16.76
C THR A 262 -6.44 -10.63 16.60
N GLU A 263 -6.28 -10.05 15.41
CA GLU A 263 -6.69 -8.68 15.09
C GLU A 263 -8.19 -8.46 15.39
N LEU A 264 -9.05 -9.37 14.91
CA LEU A 264 -10.49 -9.31 15.21
C LEU A 264 -10.79 -9.41 16.70
N SER A 265 -10.04 -10.26 17.44
CA SER A 265 -10.19 -10.37 18.89
C SER A 265 -9.80 -9.07 19.60
N SER A 266 -8.67 -8.45 19.21
CA SER A 266 -8.24 -7.17 19.76
C SER A 266 -9.25 -6.05 19.45
N TYR A 267 -9.83 -6.04 18.25
CA TYR A 267 -10.91 -5.11 17.90
C TYR A 267 -12.14 -5.30 18.79
N ARG A 268 -12.61 -6.54 18.99
CA ARG A 268 -13.76 -6.85 19.86
C ARG A 268 -13.53 -6.46 21.33
N ASN A 269 -12.28 -6.51 21.79
CA ASN A 269 -11.89 -6.14 23.15
C ASN A 269 -11.59 -4.64 23.31
N ASP A 270 -11.89 -3.79 22.30
CA ASP A 270 -11.60 -2.35 22.29
C ASP A 270 -10.11 -2.00 22.42
N GLU A 271 -9.22 -2.95 22.05
CA GLU A 271 -7.77 -2.73 21.96
C GLU A 271 -7.38 -2.08 20.65
N LEU A 272 -8.23 -2.17 19.61
CA LEU A 272 -8.11 -1.49 18.31
C LEU A 272 -9.36 -0.66 18.05
N ASP A 273 -9.16 0.51 17.43
CA ASP A 273 -10.21 1.41 16.96
C ASP A 273 -10.54 1.15 15.49
N TYR A 274 -9.59 0.54 14.76
CA TYR A 274 -9.69 0.15 13.36
C TYR A 274 -9.04 -1.21 13.15
N ALA A 275 -9.67 -2.08 12.35
CA ALA A 275 -9.13 -3.37 11.93
C ALA A 275 -9.46 -3.66 10.46
N GLY A 276 -8.58 -4.38 9.76
CA GLY A 276 -8.76 -4.77 8.36
C GLY A 276 -7.90 -3.99 7.38
N HIS A 277 -8.37 -3.94 6.12
CA HIS A 277 -7.65 -3.28 5.02
C HIS A 277 -7.33 -1.80 5.34
N PRO A 278 -6.14 -1.21 4.95
CA PRO A 278 -5.19 -1.71 3.95
C PRO A 278 -4.07 -2.60 4.50
N THR A 279 -3.82 -2.61 5.79
CA THR A 279 -2.66 -3.30 6.37
C THR A 279 -3.03 -4.58 7.09
N GLY A 280 -4.18 -4.61 7.81
CA GLY A 280 -4.73 -5.78 8.46
C GLY A 280 -5.75 -6.53 7.59
N ASN A 281 -6.34 -7.59 8.17
CA ASN A 281 -7.32 -8.43 7.50
C ASN A 281 -8.42 -8.91 8.45
N ILE A 282 -9.65 -8.89 7.96
CA ILE A 282 -10.78 -9.51 8.64
C ILE A 282 -10.89 -10.99 8.24
N PRO A 283 -11.07 -11.94 9.19
CA PRO A 283 -11.22 -13.35 8.88
C PRO A 283 -12.41 -13.61 7.95
N THR A 284 -12.15 -14.10 6.75
CA THR A 284 -13.17 -14.27 5.70
C THR A 284 -14.23 -15.31 6.07
N ASP A 285 -13.86 -16.36 6.79
CA ASP A 285 -14.75 -17.40 7.30
C ASP A 285 -15.69 -16.91 8.42
N GLN A 286 -15.40 -15.76 9.05
CA GLN A 286 -16.23 -15.14 10.08
C GLN A 286 -17.10 -13.98 9.57
N LEU A 287 -16.93 -13.53 8.32
CA LEU A 287 -17.63 -12.33 7.78
C LEU A 287 -19.15 -12.39 7.94
N SER A 288 -19.75 -13.56 7.73
CA SER A 288 -21.20 -13.73 7.91
C SER A 288 -21.66 -13.52 9.38
N ALA A 289 -20.84 -13.92 10.34
CA ALA A 289 -21.10 -13.71 11.78
C ALA A 289 -20.82 -12.24 12.16
N ILE A 290 -19.72 -11.68 11.70
CA ILE A 290 -19.32 -10.28 11.93
C ILE A 290 -20.41 -9.33 11.41
N LYS A 291 -20.94 -9.58 10.22
CA LYS A 291 -22.04 -8.77 9.64
C LYS A 291 -23.29 -8.75 10.50
N LYS A 292 -23.58 -9.81 11.24
CA LYS A 292 -24.73 -9.88 12.18
C LYS A 292 -24.42 -9.20 13.51
N GLU A 293 -23.19 -9.31 13.98
CA GLU A 293 -22.74 -8.85 15.30
C GLU A 293 -22.31 -7.37 15.25
N LEU A 294 -21.54 -6.98 14.24
CA LEU A 294 -20.85 -5.69 14.10
C LEU A 294 -21.22 -4.99 12.78
N GLY A 295 -22.45 -5.20 12.28
CA GLY A 295 -22.84 -4.73 10.94
C GLY A 295 -22.72 -3.23 10.75
N ASP A 296 -22.99 -2.44 11.79
CA ASP A 296 -22.87 -0.97 11.77
C ASP A 296 -21.41 -0.48 11.82
N GLU A 297 -20.49 -1.33 12.26
CA GLU A 297 -19.04 -1.07 12.30
C GLU A 297 -18.32 -1.63 11.07
N LEU A 298 -18.97 -2.56 10.33
CA LEU A 298 -18.38 -3.24 9.17
C LEU A 298 -18.51 -2.40 7.90
N MET A 299 -17.39 -2.05 7.31
CA MET A 299 -17.31 -1.38 6.02
C MET A 299 -16.85 -2.38 4.95
N ILE A 300 -17.61 -2.49 3.85
CA ILE A 300 -17.21 -3.23 2.65
C ILE A 300 -17.39 -2.30 1.46
N LYS A 301 -16.29 -1.97 0.77
CA LYS A 301 -16.28 -1.05 -0.37
C LYS A 301 -15.35 -1.59 -1.45
N GLY A 302 -15.81 -1.61 -2.72
CA GLY A 302 -14.92 -1.86 -3.87
C GLY A 302 -13.82 -0.81 -3.92
N ILE A 303 -12.61 -1.23 -4.24
CA ILE A 303 -11.45 -0.35 -4.34
C ILE A 303 -10.69 -0.62 -5.64
N SER A 304 -10.02 0.41 -6.15
CA SER A 304 -9.22 0.32 -7.38
C SER A 304 -7.90 -0.40 -7.12
N SER A 305 -8.01 -1.72 -6.94
CA SER A 305 -6.88 -2.60 -6.67
C SER A 305 -7.14 -4.00 -7.24
N THR A 306 -6.08 -4.67 -7.66
CA THR A 306 -6.15 -6.02 -8.24
C THR A 306 -5.31 -7.00 -7.45
N TYR A 307 -5.90 -8.14 -7.08
CA TYR A 307 -5.20 -9.30 -6.53
C TYR A 307 -4.82 -10.24 -7.66
N PHE A 308 -3.55 -10.59 -7.74
CA PHE A 308 -3.03 -11.43 -8.81
C PHE A 308 -1.85 -12.27 -8.35
N TYR A 309 -1.46 -13.22 -9.18
CA TYR A 309 -0.17 -13.89 -9.10
C TYR A 309 0.68 -13.48 -10.27
N ILE A 310 2.00 -13.46 -10.08
CA ILE A 310 2.99 -13.24 -11.11
C ILE A 310 3.76 -14.53 -11.37
N PHE A 311 4.14 -14.72 -12.63
CA PHE A 311 5.07 -15.75 -13.04
C PHE A 311 6.47 -15.15 -13.22
N ASN A 312 7.50 -15.82 -12.73
CA ASN A 312 8.86 -15.54 -13.17
C ASN A 312 9.01 -16.06 -14.60
N THR A 313 9.02 -15.16 -15.58
CA THR A 313 9.05 -15.49 -17.01
C THR A 313 10.42 -15.99 -17.49
N THR A 314 11.44 -15.93 -16.62
CA THR A 314 12.79 -16.40 -16.89
C THR A 314 13.11 -17.76 -16.26
N GLU A 315 12.18 -18.29 -15.43
CA GLU A 315 12.37 -19.54 -14.67
C GLU A 315 11.49 -20.66 -15.22
N GLU A 316 12.06 -21.87 -15.32
CA GLU A 316 11.31 -23.07 -15.72
C GLU A 316 10.27 -23.48 -14.67
N PRO A 317 9.09 -23.93 -15.05
CA PRO A 317 8.58 -24.09 -16.43
C PRO A 317 7.85 -22.85 -16.96
N PHE A 318 7.87 -21.72 -16.23
CA PHE A 318 7.07 -20.52 -16.55
C PHE A 318 7.75 -19.59 -17.57
N ASP A 319 8.90 -19.92 -18.08
CA ASP A 319 9.46 -19.33 -19.31
C ASP A 319 8.63 -19.70 -20.56
N ASN A 320 7.76 -20.73 -20.47
CA ASN A 320 6.83 -21.11 -21.52
C ASN A 320 5.45 -20.48 -21.33
N VAL A 321 4.99 -19.70 -22.33
CA VAL A 321 3.70 -18.98 -22.27
C VAL A 321 2.49 -19.89 -22.22
N ASN A 322 2.54 -21.07 -22.89
CA ASN A 322 1.41 -22.00 -22.89
C ASN A 322 1.19 -22.62 -21.51
N ILE A 323 2.29 -22.86 -20.77
CA ILE A 323 2.20 -23.33 -19.38
C ILE A 323 1.59 -22.23 -18.49
N ARG A 324 2.01 -20.96 -18.61
CA ARG A 324 1.41 -19.85 -17.85
C ARG A 324 -0.09 -19.71 -18.11
N LYS A 325 -0.50 -19.76 -19.39
CA LYS A 325 -1.92 -19.71 -19.78
C LYS A 325 -2.72 -20.89 -19.20
N ALA A 326 -2.18 -22.09 -19.25
CA ALA A 326 -2.82 -23.28 -18.70
C ALA A 326 -3.09 -23.13 -17.20
N PHE A 327 -2.11 -22.65 -16.43
CA PHE A 327 -2.27 -22.42 -15.00
C PHE A 327 -3.32 -21.36 -14.70
N SER A 328 -3.36 -20.26 -15.47
CA SER A 328 -4.35 -19.20 -15.28
C SER A 328 -5.77 -19.62 -15.61
N MET A 329 -5.96 -20.34 -16.72
CA MET A 329 -7.29 -20.77 -17.21
C MET A 329 -7.91 -21.90 -16.38
N ALA A 330 -7.12 -22.60 -15.56
CA ALA A 330 -7.56 -23.71 -14.72
C ALA A 330 -8.09 -23.27 -13.33
N ILE A 331 -8.17 -21.98 -13.04
CA ILE A 331 -8.63 -21.41 -11.76
C ILE A 331 -10.09 -20.99 -11.87
N ASP A 332 -10.94 -21.42 -10.94
CA ASP A 332 -12.31 -20.93 -10.74
C ASP A 332 -12.30 -19.70 -9.82
N ARG A 333 -12.23 -18.50 -10.42
CA ARG A 333 -12.19 -17.21 -9.73
C ARG A 333 -13.49 -16.92 -8.97
N LYS A 334 -14.61 -17.35 -9.56
CA LYS A 334 -15.92 -17.20 -8.92
C LYS A 334 -15.98 -17.98 -7.61
N ALA A 335 -15.49 -19.22 -7.59
CA ALA A 335 -15.40 -20.00 -6.37
C ALA A 335 -14.50 -19.35 -5.31
N ILE A 336 -13.40 -18.69 -5.73
CA ILE A 336 -12.53 -17.96 -4.80
C ILE A 336 -13.30 -16.81 -4.14
N VAL A 337 -13.96 -15.93 -4.92
CA VAL A 337 -14.62 -14.75 -4.36
C VAL A 337 -15.87 -15.09 -3.56
N GLU A 338 -16.63 -16.13 -3.95
CA GLU A 338 -17.88 -16.51 -3.28
C GLU A 338 -17.67 -17.43 -2.07
N LYS A 339 -16.61 -18.25 -2.04
CA LYS A 339 -16.45 -19.30 -1.01
C LYS A 339 -15.23 -19.09 -0.12
N ILE A 340 -14.20 -18.38 -0.61
CA ILE A 340 -12.95 -18.19 0.13
C ILE A 340 -12.87 -16.78 0.72
N THR A 341 -13.01 -15.73 -0.12
CA THR A 341 -12.83 -14.35 0.34
C THR A 341 -14.12 -13.72 0.86
N GLN A 342 -15.25 -13.93 0.23
CA GLN A 342 -16.61 -13.53 0.66
C GLN A 342 -16.80 -12.03 1.00
N GLY A 343 -15.83 -11.19 0.67
CA GLY A 343 -15.79 -9.77 1.03
C GLY A 343 -16.30 -8.83 -0.07
N GLY A 344 -17.04 -9.33 -1.07
CA GLY A 344 -17.57 -8.49 -2.16
C GLY A 344 -16.59 -8.25 -3.31
N GLN A 345 -15.50 -9.01 -3.37
CA GLN A 345 -14.55 -8.99 -4.48
C GLN A 345 -15.23 -9.43 -5.79
N ILE A 346 -14.69 -8.94 -6.92
CA ILE A 346 -15.19 -9.27 -8.27
C ILE A 346 -14.12 -10.12 -8.99
N PRO A 347 -14.48 -11.27 -9.62
CA PRO A 347 -13.54 -12.05 -10.44
C PRO A 347 -12.87 -11.16 -11.50
N ALA A 348 -11.54 -11.27 -11.66
CA ALA A 348 -10.77 -10.45 -12.58
C ALA A 348 -10.22 -11.25 -13.76
N PHE A 349 -10.40 -10.72 -14.97
CA PHE A 349 -9.88 -11.25 -16.23
C PHE A 349 -9.04 -10.21 -16.98
N GLY A 350 -8.86 -9.02 -16.39
CA GLY A 350 -7.97 -7.94 -16.76
C GLY A 350 -7.10 -7.50 -15.58
N PHE A 351 -6.15 -6.62 -15.82
CA PHE A 351 -5.23 -6.15 -14.78
C PHE A 351 -5.65 -4.80 -14.18
N VAL A 352 -6.11 -3.85 -15.01
CA VAL A 352 -6.67 -2.59 -14.54
C VAL A 352 -8.04 -2.85 -13.88
N PRO A 353 -8.30 -2.45 -12.63
CA PRO A 353 -9.58 -2.68 -11.94
C PRO A 353 -10.67 -1.67 -12.35
N PRO A 354 -11.94 -1.90 -11.96
CA PRO A 354 -12.98 -0.88 -11.96
C PRO A 354 -12.63 0.33 -11.08
N GLY A 355 -13.27 1.49 -11.33
CA GLY A 355 -13.06 2.74 -10.59
C GLY A 355 -11.89 3.57 -11.12
N ILE A 356 -11.15 3.10 -12.11
CA ILE A 356 -10.08 3.85 -12.79
C ILE A 356 -10.69 4.65 -13.94
N LYS A 357 -10.34 5.93 -14.01
CA LYS A 357 -10.82 6.86 -15.04
C LYS A 357 -10.30 6.47 -16.41
N GLY A 358 -11.22 6.38 -17.38
CA GLY A 358 -10.93 6.22 -18.81
C GLY A 358 -10.94 7.54 -19.55
N GLU A 359 -11.40 7.53 -20.80
CA GLU A 359 -11.54 8.74 -21.61
C GLU A 359 -12.74 9.59 -21.19
N SER A 360 -13.92 8.99 -21.16
CA SER A 360 -15.20 9.63 -20.89
C SER A 360 -16.00 8.96 -19.76
N ASP A 361 -15.64 7.74 -19.39
CA ASP A 361 -16.23 6.92 -18.34
C ASP A 361 -15.13 6.15 -17.59
N GLU A 362 -15.46 5.17 -16.78
CA GLU A 362 -14.48 4.26 -16.21
C GLU A 362 -13.79 3.42 -17.30
N TYR A 363 -12.49 3.22 -17.17
CA TYR A 363 -11.70 2.44 -18.12
C TYR A 363 -12.29 1.05 -18.38
N ARG A 364 -12.81 0.35 -17.36
CA ARG A 364 -13.44 -0.97 -17.52
C ARG A 364 -14.80 -0.95 -18.21
N THR A 365 -15.48 0.18 -18.25
CA THR A 365 -16.68 0.38 -19.08
C THR A 365 -16.30 0.49 -20.55
N GLU A 366 -15.21 1.21 -20.85
CA GLU A 366 -14.71 1.45 -22.21
C GLU A 366 -13.91 0.26 -22.76
N VAL A 367 -13.15 -0.42 -21.90
CA VAL A 367 -12.29 -1.58 -22.19
C VAL A 367 -12.68 -2.75 -21.29
N PRO A 368 -13.66 -3.59 -21.67
CA PRO A 368 -14.08 -4.74 -20.87
C PRO A 368 -12.93 -5.74 -20.63
N ASP A 369 -12.89 -6.36 -19.45
CA ASP A 369 -11.87 -7.35 -19.06
C ASP A 369 -12.12 -8.75 -19.65
N THR A 370 -12.13 -8.84 -20.96
CA THR A 370 -12.40 -10.08 -21.69
C THR A 370 -11.12 -10.69 -22.30
N TYR A 371 -9.96 -10.46 -21.67
CA TYR A 371 -8.67 -10.89 -22.21
C TYR A 371 -8.47 -12.40 -22.23
N PHE A 372 -9.09 -13.12 -21.33
CA PHE A 372 -9.13 -14.58 -21.32
C PHE A 372 -10.39 -15.10 -20.63
N GLN A 373 -10.64 -16.38 -20.70
CA GLN A 373 -11.74 -17.05 -20.01
C GLN A 373 -11.23 -18.31 -19.33
N GLU A 374 -11.87 -18.70 -18.25
CA GLU A 374 -11.68 -20.00 -17.63
C GLU A 374 -12.15 -21.10 -18.58
N ASN A 375 -11.24 -21.99 -18.97
CA ASN A 375 -11.55 -23.09 -19.88
C ASN A 375 -10.61 -24.25 -19.59
N LEU A 376 -11.13 -25.27 -18.91
CA LEU A 376 -10.34 -26.40 -18.46
C LEU A 376 -9.82 -27.27 -19.59
N GLU A 377 -10.61 -27.47 -20.64
CA GLU A 377 -10.18 -28.29 -21.79
C GLU A 377 -9.06 -27.60 -22.57
N GLU A 378 -9.16 -26.30 -22.75
CA GLU A 378 -8.09 -25.51 -23.38
C GLU A 378 -6.85 -25.43 -22.49
N ALA A 379 -7.02 -25.28 -21.17
CA ALA A 379 -5.92 -25.30 -20.23
C ALA A 379 -5.09 -26.58 -20.29
N LYS A 380 -5.76 -27.74 -20.37
CA LYS A 380 -5.08 -29.06 -20.54
C LYS A 380 -4.30 -29.15 -21.84
N LYS A 381 -4.89 -28.69 -22.95
CA LYS A 381 -4.20 -28.70 -24.27
C LYS A 381 -2.97 -27.79 -24.26
N LEU A 382 -3.08 -26.58 -23.68
CA LEU A 382 -1.97 -25.66 -23.56
C LEU A 382 -0.86 -26.21 -22.67
N LEU A 383 -1.21 -26.89 -21.56
CA LEU A 383 -0.24 -27.55 -20.71
C LEU A 383 0.52 -28.65 -21.48
N GLU A 384 -0.19 -29.55 -22.19
CA GLU A 384 0.42 -30.59 -23.01
C GLU A 384 1.32 -30.01 -24.09
N GLN A 385 0.88 -28.93 -24.75
CA GLN A 385 1.67 -28.24 -25.76
C GLN A 385 2.93 -27.63 -25.15
N GLY A 386 2.83 -26.89 -24.05
CA GLY A 386 3.97 -26.30 -23.39
C GLY A 386 4.97 -27.33 -22.88
N MET A 387 4.49 -28.44 -22.30
CA MET A 387 5.34 -29.55 -21.88
C MET A 387 6.08 -30.17 -23.08
N LYS A 388 5.40 -30.33 -24.21
CA LYS A 388 6.02 -30.84 -25.43
C LYS A 388 7.08 -29.89 -25.98
N GLU A 389 6.81 -28.60 -26.01
CA GLU A 389 7.76 -27.56 -26.44
C GLU A 389 9.04 -27.54 -25.58
N LYS A 390 8.90 -27.80 -24.28
CA LYS A 390 10.01 -27.87 -23.31
C LYS A 390 10.64 -29.27 -23.21
N GLY A 391 10.08 -30.29 -23.88
CA GLY A 391 10.56 -31.67 -23.79
C GLY A 391 10.28 -32.39 -22.48
N TYR A 392 9.32 -31.88 -21.69
CA TYR A 392 8.95 -32.49 -20.42
C TYR A 392 8.06 -33.71 -20.60
N THR A 393 8.40 -34.80 -19.93
CA THR A 393 7.49 -35.95 -19.73
C THR A 393 6.64 -35.78 -18.48
N THR A 394 7.17 -35.04 -17.50
CA THR A 394 6.48 -34.56 -16.28
C THR A 394 6.94 -33.16 -16.02
N LEU A 395 6.04 -32.29 -15.51
CA LEU A 395 6.45 -30.95 -15.09
C LEU A 395 7.50 -31.00 -13.97
N PRO A 396 8.49 -30.10 -13.98
CA PRO A 396 9.34 -29.86 -12.82
C PRO A 396 8.52 -29.54 -11.55
N GLU A 397 9.15 -29.63 -10.38
CA GLU A 397 8.51 -29.18 -9.13
C GLU A 397 8.14 -27.70 -9.24
N VAL A 398 6.89 -27.38 -8.95
CA VAL A 398 6.37 -26.01 -8.98
C VAL A 398 6.15 -25.50 -7.57
N THR A 399 6.67 -24.32 -7.29
CA THR A 399 6.52 -23.62 -6.00
C THR A 399 5.76 -22.32 -6.19
N LEU A 400 4.79 -22.09 -5.31
CA LEU A 400 4.09 -20.80 -5.15
C LEU A 400 4.46 -20.19 -3.81
N ILE A 401 4.96 -18.97 -3.82
CA ILE A 401 5.27 -18.21 -2.61
C ILE A 401 4.19 -17.15 -2.33
N HIS A 402 3.90 -16.96 -1.04
CA HIS A 402 3.05 -15.87 -0.54
C HIS A 402 3.59 -15.31 0.77
N ASN A 403 3.28 -14.05 1.08
CA ASN A 403 3.61 -13.45 2.37
C ASN A 403 2.73 -14.01 3.50
N SER A 404 3.24 -13.91 4.73
CA SER A 404 2.54 -14.37 5.94
C SER A 404 1.25 -13.60 6.17
N ASP A 405 0.14 -14.26 5.81
CA ASP A 405 -1.22 -13.81 5.98
C ASP A 405 -2.18 -15.00 5.82
N ASP A 406 -3.17 -15.10 6.70
CA ASP A 406 -4.09 -16.24 6.74
C ASP A 406 -4.99 -16.32 5.50
N ASN A 407 -5.44 -15.18 4.96
CA ASN A 407 -6.29 -15.14 3.79
C ASN A 407 -5.49 -15.46 2.53
N HIS A 408 -4.26 -14.94 2.40
CA HIS A 408 -3.36 -15.31 1.29
C HIS A 408 -3.06 -16.80 1.27
N LYS A 409 -2.84 -17.39 2.46
CA LYS A 409 -2.65 -18.84 2.61
C LYS A 409 -3.87 -19.63 2.15
N LYS A 410 -5.09 -19.23 2.56
CA LYS A 410 -6.34 -19.89 2.14
C LYS A 410 -6.51 -19.85 0.61
N ILE A 411 -6.25 -18.70 -0.02
CA ILE A 411 -6.34 -18.52 -1.47
C ILE A 411 -5.29 -19.39 -2.18
N ALA A 412 -4.03 -19.36 -1.74
CA ALA A 412 -2.94 -20.12 -2.34
C ALA A 412 -3.20 -21.63 -2.27
N LEU A 413 -3.72 -22.14 -1.14
CA LEU A 413 -4.09 -23.55 -0.99
C LEU A 413 -5.27 -23.91 -1.90
N ALA A 414 -6.30 -23.08 -2.00
CA ALA A 414 -7.44 -23.33 -2.88
C ALA A 414 -7.02 -23.39 -4.35
N ILE A 415 -6.14 -22.48 -4.80
CA ILE A 415 -5.60 -22.46 -6.15
C ILE A 415 -4.72 -23.70 -6.41
N SER A 416 -3.87 -24.08 -5.46
CA SER A 416 -3.06 -25.30 -5.55
C SER A 416 -3.94 -26.56 -5.70
N ASP A 417 -5.05 -26.64 -4.95
CA ASP A 417 -6.01 -27.74 -5.08
C ASP A 417 -6.73 -27.73 -6.45
N MET A 418 -7.06 -26.55 -6.98
CA MET A 418 -7.62 -26.44 -8.34
C MET A 418 -6.64 -26.95 -9.39
N TRP A 419 -5.36 -26.57 -9.35
CA TRP A 419 -4.35 -27.08 -10.28
C TRP A 419 -4.15 -28.59 -10.16
N LYS A 420 -4.14 -29.12 -8.93
CA LYS A 420 -4.07 -30.57 -8.72
C LYS A 420 -5.25 -31.32 -9.35
N ASN A 421 -6.47 -30.82 -9.12
CA ASN A 421 -7.68 -31.48 -9.59
C ASN A 421 -7.90 -31.28 -11.10
N ASN A 422 -7.58 -30.12 -11.62
CA ASN A 422 -7.87 -29.70 -12.99
C ASN A 422 -6.76 -30.08 -13.97
N LEU A 423 -5.50 -29.97 -13.57
CA LEU A 423 -4.33 -30.19 -14.42
C LEU A 423 -3.48 -31.39 -13.97
N GLY A 424 -3.75 -32.00 -12.82
CA GLY A 424 -2.90 -33.06 -12.25
C GLY A 424 -1.57 -32.56 -11.71
N VAL A 425 -1.39 -31.24 -11.50
CA VAL A 425 -0.14 -30.63 -11.08
C VAL A 425 -0.15 -30.36 -9.58
N ASN A 426 0.82 -30.94 -8.85
CA ASN A 426 1.01 -30.61 -7.43
C ASN A 426 1.91 -29.40 -7.31
N VAL A 427 1.43 -28.35 -6.65
CA VAL A 427 2.17 -27.11 -6.39
C VAL A 427 2.51 -27.01 -4.90
N LYS A 428 3.77 -26.76 -4.58
CA LYS A 428 4.25 -26.54 -3.23
C LYS A 428 3.96 -25.10 -2.82
N VAL A 429 3.15 -24.92 -1.80
CA VAL A 429 2.85 -23.57 -1.26
C VAL A 429 3.82 -23.25 -0.13
N GLN A 430 4.49 -22.10 -0.22
CA GLN A 430 5.46 -21.62 0.77
C GLN A 430 5.07 -20.25 1.32
N ASN A 431 5.03 -20.15 2.64
CA ASN A 431 4.83 -18.91 3.36
C ASN A 431 6.18 -18.24 3.66
N GLN A 432 6.25 -16.92 3.50
CA GLN A 432 7.44 -16.11 3.76
C GLN A 432 7.07 -14.86 4.58
N GLU A 433 7.97 -14.42 5.44
CA GLU A 433 7.87 -13.14 6.12
C GLU A 433 7.90 -12.00 5.07
N TRP A 434 7.22 -10.87 5.36
CA TRP A 434 6.95 -9.83 4.37
C TRP A 434 8.21 -9.27 3.68
N GLY A 435 9.21 -8.84 4.45
CA GLY A 435 10.44 -8.28 3.88
C GLY A 435 11.26 -9.32 3.09
N VAL A 436 11.27 -10.58 3.54
CA VAL A 436 11.90 -11.71 2.81
C VAL A 436 11.15 -12.00 1.52
N PHE A 437 9.81 -11.94 1.57
CA PHE A 437 8.95 -12.17 0.42
C PHE A 437 9.17 -11.10 -0.67
N LEU A 438 9.20 -9.82 -0.31
CA LEU A 438 9.48 -8.73 -1.24
C LEU A 438 10.84 -8.90 -1.89
N LYS A 439 11.87 -9.17 -1.08
CA LYS A 439 13.23 -9.38 -1.61
C LYS A 439 13.30 -10.56 -2.59
N ASN A 440 12.67 -11.69 -2.28
CA ASN A 440 12.65 -12.84 -3.20
C ASN A 440 11.93 -12.52 -4.51
N ARG A 441 10.87 -11.70 -4.49
CA ARG A 441 10.21 -11.21 -5.71
C ARG A 441 11.16 -10.36 -6.55
N THR A 442 11.74 -9.32 -5.96
CA THR A 442 12.65 -8.40 -6.66
C THR A 442 13.91 -9.11 -7.20
N ASP A 443 14.43 -10.09 -6.45
CA ASP A 443 15.58 -10.90 -6.87
C ASP A 443 15.21 -12.01 -7.88
N LEU A 444 13.93 -12.15 -8.26
CA LEU A 444 13.40 -13.24 -9.12
C LEU A 444 13.64 -14.65 -8.53
N ASN A 445 13.71 -14.79 -7.21
CA ASN A 445 13.91 -16.08 -6.50
C ASN A 445 12.56 -16.79 -6.25
N TYR A 446 11.77 -17.00 -7.28
CA TYR A 446 10.47 -17.67 -7.22
C TYR A 446 10.07 -18.19 -8.60
N GLN A 447 9.04 -19.06 -8.66
CA GLN A 447 8.39 -19.48 -9.89
C GLN A 447 7.02 -18.83 -10.03
N ILE A 448 6.18 -18.91 -9.00
CA ILE A 448 4.90 -18.19 -8.88
C ILE A 448 4.92 -17.40 -7.57
N ALA A 449 4.60 -16.12 -7.60
CA ALA A 449 4.47 -15.31 -6.40
C ALA A 449 3.11 -14.61 -6.34
N ARG A 450 2.57 -14.51 -5.14
CA ARG A 450 1.39 -13.68 -4.88
C ARG A 450 1.75 -12.21 -5.10
N SER A 451 0.82 -11.44 -5.63
CA SER A 451 0.96 -9.99 -5.72
C SER A 451 -0.38 -9.26 -5.54
N GLY A 452 -0.33 -7.98 -5.43
CA GLY A 452 -1.46 -7.07 -5.42
C GLY A 452 -0.98 -5.70 -5.84
N TRP A 453 -1.82 -4.93 -6.53
CA TRP A 453 -1.52 -3.57 -6.93
C TRP A 453 -2.73 -2.67 -6.71
N GLY A 454 -2.55 -1.59 -5.97
CA GLY A 454 -3.49 -0.48 -5.86
C GLY A 454 -3.03 0.68 -6.71
N ALA A 455 -3.95 1.47 -7.21
CA ALA A 455 -3.62 2.63 -8.04
C ALA A 455 -2.78 3.66 -7.27
N ASP A 456 -1.64 4.07 -7.81
CA ASP A 456 -0.86 5.17 -7.25
C ASP A 456 -1.55 6.51 -7.55
N TYR A 457 -2.19 6.59 -8.72
CA TYR A 457 -3.00 7.72 -9.19
C TYR A 457 -4.17 7.23 -10.06
N ASN A 458 -5.20 8.05 -10.28
CA ASN A 458 -6.43 7.63 -10.96
C ASN A 458 -6.29 7.71 -12.50
N ASP A 459 -5.45 6.84 -13.05
CA ASP A 459 -5.24 6.67 -14.49
C ASP A 459 -4.79 5.22 -14.77
N PRO A 460 -5.17 4.58 -15.90
CA PRO A 460 -4.75 3.21 -16.21
C PRO A 460 -3.23 3.04 -16.30
N MET A 461 -2.48 4.10 -16.55
CA MET A 461 -1.03 4.06 -16.68
C MET A 461 -0.35 3.49 -15.44
N THR A 462 -0.89 3.73 -14.23
CA THR A 462 -0.36 3.17 -12.96
C THR A 462 -0.34 1.64 -12.92
N TYR A 463 -1.10 0.97 -13.78
CA TYR A 463 -1.14 -0.49 -13.94
C TYR A 463 -0.29 -0.97 -15.11
N ILE A 464 0.03 -0.07 -16.05
CA ILE A 464 0.63 -0.44 -17.32
C ILE A 464 2.14 -0.16 -17.33
N ASP A 465 2.59 0.98 -16.84
CA ASP A 465 3.99 1.41 -16.93
C ASP A 465 4.96 0.55 -16.12
N MET A 466 4.50 -0.02 -15.03
CA MET A 466 5.32 -0.84 -14.12
C MET A 466 5.92 -2.10 -14.78
N TRP A 467 5.34 -2.59 -15.88
CA TRP A 467 5.74 -3.82 -16.56
C TRP A 467 6.69 -3.61 -17.74
N THR A 468 7.14 -2.39 -17.99
CA THR A 468 8.18 -2.12 -18.99
C THR A 468 9.47 -2.89 -18.67
N SER A 469 10.30 -3.12 -19.68
CA SER A 469 11.55 -3.91 -19.53
C SER A 469 12.49 -3.35 -18.45
N ASN A 470 12.40 -2.06 -18.17
CA ASN A 470 13.17 -1.35 -17.13
C ASN A 470 12.29 -0.86 -15.96
N GLY A 471 11.04 -1.31 -15.87
CA GLY A 471 10.12 -0.92 -14.80
C GLY A 471 10.62 -1.42 -13.44
N GLY A 472 10.75 -0.54 -12.47
CA GLY A 472 11.30 -0.86 -11.16
C GLY A 472 10.47 -1.85 -10.34
N ASN A 473 9.19 -1.98 -10.66
CA ASN A 473 8.26 -2.95 -10.07
C ASN A 473 8.00 -4.18 -10.98
N ASN A 474 8.75 -4.33 -12.08
CA ASN A 474 8.66 -5.51 -12.94
C ASN A 474 9.40 -6.69 -12.30
N ASP A 475 8.81 -7.24 -11.26
CA ASP A 475 9.35 -8.41 -10.54
C ASP A 475 9.14 -9.74 -11.30
N THR A 476 9.06 -9.75 -12.65
CA THR A 476 8.72 -10.94 -13.45
C THR A 476 9.79 -11.36 -14.45
N GLY A 477 10.78 -10.49 -14.66
CA GLY A 477 11.77 -10.67 -15.72
C GLY A 477 11.20 -10.52 -17.13
N PHE A 478 9.93 -10.11 -17.28
CA PHE A 478 9.28 -9.85 -18.56
C PHE A 478 9.96 -8.71 -19.31
N LYS A 479 10.25 -8.94 -20.61
CA LYS A 479 10.79 -7.97 -21.54
C LYS A 479 10.08 -8.09 -22.87
N ASN A 480 9.54 -6.97 -23.38
CA ASN A 480 8.81 -6.97 -24.63
C ASN A 480 8.89 -5.58 -25.29
N GLU A 481 9.60 -5.49 -26.42
CA GLU A 481 9.83 -4.20 -27.13
C GLU A 481 8.52 -3.56 -27.64
N GLU A 482 7.51 -4.36 -28.01
CA GLU A 482 6.20 -3.84 -28.44
C GLU A 482 5.46 -3.23 -27.25
N TYR A 483 5.52 -3.89 -26.08
CA TYR A 483 4.96 -3.37 -24.83
C TYR A 483 5.60 -2.04 -24.45
N ASP A 484 6.93 -2.01 -24.39
CA ASP A 484 7.70 -0.81 -24.05
C ASP A 484 7.38 0.36 -25.00
N LYS A 485 7.25 0.04 -26.29
CA LYS A 485 6.87 1.05 -27.30
C LYS A 485 5.46 1.58 -27.08
N LEU A 486 4.48 0.71 -26.78
CA LEU A 486 3.10 1.13 -26.53
C LEU A 486 3.01 2.07 -25.31
N VAL A 487 3.73 1.74 -24.23
CA VAL A 487 3.81 2.59 -23.04
C VAL A 487 4.47 3.93 -23.37
N LYS A 488 5.59 3.92 -24.06
CA LYS A 488 6.29 5.14 -24.47
C LYS A 488 5.42 6.01 -25.37
N ASP A 489 4.72 5.43 -26.35
CA ASP A 489 3.81 6.16 -27.23
C ASP A 489 2.61 6.75 -26.45
N ALA A 490 2.12 6.04 -25.40
CA ALA A 490 1.07 6.52 -24.54
C ALA A 490 1.51 7.70 -23.65
N TYR A 491 2.76 7.72 -23.21
CA TYR A 491 3.33 8.88 -22.52
C TYR A 491 3.50 10.09 -23.45
N ALA A 492 3.81 9.86 -24.73
CA ALA A 492 4.15 10.91 -25.68
C ALA A 492 2.94 11.61 -26.32
N THR A 493 1.71 11.13 -26.09
CA THR A 493 0.51 11.71 -26.70
C THR A 493 -0.38 12.43 -25.70
N SER A 494 -0.85 13.63 -26.08
CA SER A 494 -1.89 14.38 -25.37
C SER A 494 -3.32 13.98 -25.77
N ASP A 495 -3.48 13.16 -26.81
CA ASP A 495 -4.78 12.62 -27.25
C ASP A 495 -5.19 11.48 -26.29
N ASN A 496 -6.17 11.77 -25.42
CA ASN A 496 -6.58 10.83 -24.37
C ASN A 496 -7.21 9.55 -24.94
N ALA A 497 -8.00 9.64 -26.00
CA ALA A 497 -8.56 8.46 -26.67
C ALA A 497 -7.43 7.56 -27.21
N LYS A 498 -6.42 8.16 -27.83
CA LYS A 498 -5.25 7.42 -28.30
C LYS A 498 -4.44 6.80 -27.17
N ARG A 499 -4.29 7.49 -26.04
CA ARG A 499 -3.66 6.94 -24.81
C ARG A 499 -4.39 5.68 -24.35
N MET A 500 -5.72 5.74 -24.19
CA MET A 500 -6.53 4.59 -23.73
C MET A 500 -6.40 3.39 -24.69
N GLU A 501 -6.40 3.64 -26.02
CA GLU A 501 -6.16 2.59 -27.01
C GLU A 501 -4.79 1.92 -26.85
N LEU A 502 -3.73 2.72 -26.66
CA LEU A 502 -2.36 2.21 -26.49
C LEU A 502 -2.22 1.38 -25.20
N MET A 503 -2.78 1.87 -24.09
CA MET A 503 -2.78 1.16 -22.81
C MET A 503 -3.58 -0.14 -22.86
N SER A 504 -4.75 -0.14 -23.54
CA SER A 504 -5.53 -1.36 -23.76
C SER A 504 -4.76 -2.42 -24.55
N LYS A 505 -3.98 -2.02 -25.56
CA LYS A 505 -3.10 -2.94 -26.31
C LYS A 505 -1.97 -3.48 -25.44
N ALA A 506 -1.37 -2.63 -24.61
CA ALA A 506 -0.34 -3.06 -23.66
C ALA A 506 -0.91 -4.05 -22.63
N GLU A 507 -2.10 -3.79 -22.06
CA GLU A 507 -2.77 -4.71 -21.15
C GLU A 507 -3.05 -6.07 -21.82
N LYS A 508 -3.46 -6.06 -23.10
CA LYS A 508 -3.65 -7.30 -23.87
C LYS A 508 -2.37 -8.10 -23.99
N ILE A 509 -1.25 -7.48 -24.29
CA ILE A 509 0.06 -8.14 -24.34
C ILE A 509 0.40 -8.77 -22.99
N LEU A 510 0.19 -8.05 -21.90
CA LEU A 510 0.51 -8.47 -20.52
C LEU A 510 -0.33 -9.66 -20.07
N VAL A 511 -1.66 -9.57 -20.26
CA VAL A 511 -2.64 -10.51 -19.67
C VAL A 511 -3.00 -11.64 -20.64
N GLN A 512 -3.24 -11.32 -21.93
CA GLN A 512 -3.73 -12.30 -22.91
C GLN A 512 -2.59 -12.97 -23.67
N ASP A 513 -1.69 -12.18 -24.26
CA ASP A 513 -0.73 -12.72 -25.22
C ASP A 513 0.42 -13.43 -24.47
N ASN A 514 0.92 -12.85 -23.39
CA ASN A 514 2.05 -13.40 -22.63
C ASN A 514 1.69 -13.99 -21.26
N GLN A 515 0.50 -13.71 -20.71
CA GLN A 515 0.06 -14.18 -19.39
C GLN A 515 1.17 -14.01 -18.33
N VAL A 516 1.75 -12.82 -18.27
CA VAL A 516 2.80 -12.47 -17.29
C VAL A 516 2.22 -12.38 -15.89
N VAL A 517 1.03 -11.79 -15.81
CA VAL A 517 0.21 -11.67 -14.61
C VAL A 517 -1.00 -12.59 -14.72
N MET A 518 -1.44 -13.10 -13.60
CA MET A 518 -2.61 -13.97 -13.45
C MET A 518 -3.59 -13.27 -12.50
N PRO A 519 -4.46 -12.37 -13.02
CA PRO A 519 -5.49 -11.70 -12.22
C PRO A 519 -6.44 -12.73 -11.60
N ILE A 520 -6.82 -12.51 -10.35
CA ILE A 520 -7.73 -13.39 -9.61
C ILE A 520 -9.02 -12.65 -9.30
N TYR A 521 -8.93 -11.47 -8.66
CA TYR A 521 -10.09 -10.63 -8.35
C TYR A 521 -9.71 -9.16 -8.21
N TYR A 522 -10.69 -8.29 -8.42
CA TYR A 522 -10.61 -6.90 -8.02
C TYR A 522 -11.00 -6.79 -6.55
N TYR A 523 -10.20 -6.03 -5.79
CA TYR A 523 -10.34 -5.95 -4.36
C TYR A 523 -11.60 -5.22 -3.91
N SER A 524 -12.05 -5.59 -2.73
CA SER A 524 -12.84 -4.75 -1.84
C SER A 524 -12.06 -4.50 -0.56
N SER A 525 -12.16 -3.31 -0.01
CA SER A 525 -11.78 -3.03 1.37
C SER A 525 -12.79 -3.67 2.30
N VAL A 526 -12.34 -4.48 3.24
CA VAL A 526 -13.14 -5.03 4.33
C VAL A 526 -12.50 -4.57 5.63
N SER A 527 -13.16 -3.70 6.37
CA SER A 527 -12.64 -3.10 7.60
C SER A 527 -13.73 -2.95 8.66
N LEU A 528 -13.31 -2.85 9.90
CA LEU A 528 -14.12 -2.54 11.06
C LEU A 528 -13.65 -1.22 11.66
N VAL A 529 -14.58 -0.33 11.97
CA VAL A 529 -14.31 1.00 12.53
C VAL A 529 -15.18 1.21 13.75
N LYS A 530 -14.58 1.55 14.88
CA LYS A 530 -15.31 1.84 16.11
C LYS A 530 -16.19 3.09 15.97
N PRO A 531 -17.41 3.11 16.53
CA PRO A 531 -18.36 4.23 16.38
C PRO A 531 -17.86 5.57 16.88
N TRP A 532 -16.90 5.56 17.81
CA TRP A 532 -16.29 6.78 18.37
C TRP A 532 -15.15 7.36 17.51
N VAL A 533 -14.70 6.65 16.47
CA VAL A 533 -13.75 7.20 15.48
C VAL A 533 -14.52 8.05 14.50
N LYS A 534 -14.15 9.32 14.41
CA LYS A 534 -14.78 10.29 13.51
C LYS A 534 -13.78 10.83 12.50
N ASN A 535 -14.30 11.24 11.34
CA ASN A 535 -13.54 11.86 10.27
C ASN A 535 -12.36 11.00 9.76
N LEU A 536 -12.54 9.68 9.76
CA LEU A 536 -11.64 8.72 9.14
C LEU A 536 -12.03 8.57 7.67
N HIS A 537 -11.07 8.59 6.77
CA HIS A 537 -11.31 8.45 5.34
C HIS A 537 -10.59 7.24 4.76
N LEU A 538 -11.25 6.56 3.81
CA LEU A 538 -10.64 5.58 2.93
C LEU A 538 -10.74 6.11 1.50
N ASP A 539 -9.61 6.26 0.83
CA ASP A 539 -9.57 6.72 -0.54
C ASP A 539 -10.12 5.68 -1.54
N TYR A 540 -10.09 5.98 -2.85
CA TYR A 540 -10.60 5.09 -3.91
C TYR A 540 -9.80 3.79 -4.06
N LYS A 541 -8.55 3.74 -3.62
CA LYS A 541 -7.70 2.53 -3.61
C LYS A 541 -7.70 1.81 -2.25
N GLY A 542 -8.37 2.37 -1.24
CA GLY A 542 -8.52 1.82 0.08
C GLY A 542 -7.44 2.23 1.07
N ASP A 543 -6.59 3.19 0.74
CA ASP A 543 -5.63 3.74 1.71
C ASP A 543 -6.38 4.49 2.81
N ILE A 544 -5.89 4.33 4.03
CA ILE A 544 -6.48 4.96 5.21
C ILE A 544 -5.83 6.33 5.47
N ASP A 545 -6.66 7.37 5.55
CA ASP A 545 -6.27 8.68 6.07
C ASP A 545 -6.93 8.93 7.42
N PHE A 546 -6.13 8.91 8.47
CA PHE A 546 -6.51 9.23 9.83
C PHE A 546 -5.95 10.59 10.31
N THR A 547 -5.28 11.35 9.45
CA THR A 547 -4.58 12.57 9.86
C THR A 547 -5.53 13.58 10.49
N ARG A 548 -6.75 13.70 9.98
CA ARG A 548 -7.80 14.57 10.50
C ARG A 548 -8.85 13.83 11.34
N ALA A 549 -8.63 12.55 11.66
CA ALA A 549 -9.55 11.79 12.51
C ALA A 549 -9.49 12.28 13.97
N TYR A 550 -10.52 11.92 14.73
CA TYR A 550 -10.58 12.18 16.17
C TYR A 550 -11.45 11.16 16.90
N ILE A 551 -11.27 11.08 18.21
CA ILE A 551 -12.02 10.19 19.10
C ILE A 551 -13.08 10.99 19.84
N GLU A 552 -14.36 10.58 19.68
CA GLU A 552 -15.54 11.22 20.27
C GLU A 552 -16.08 10.45 21.50
#